data_106db0152fa446cc651c364a04ed2818
#
_entry.id   106db0152fa446cc651c364a04ed2818
#
_cell.length_a   1.000
_cell.length_b   1.000
_cell.length_c   1.000
_cell.angle_alpha   90.00
_cell.angle_beta   90.00
_cell.angle_gamma   90.00
#
_symmetry.space_group_name_H-M   'P 1'
#
loop_
_entity.id
_entity.type
_entity.pdbx_description
1 polymer ?
#
loop_
_entity_poly.entity_id
_entity_poly.type
_entity_poly.pdbx_seq_one_letter_code
_entity_poly.pdbx_strand_id
1 'polypeptide(L)'
;MRLREVRLPVLYAVWLLGVLIAPGAIAQSEQAAILGDEELQTLVGPIALYPDSILAHVLPASTAPIDVVEAARYLREHDGKVEEVPDVPWLPSVRALLRFPEVLYTMDEEISWTRDLGAAVVAQQTDVMEAIQHVRKLAEECGLLDTNEKQVVQVEQEVIKIVPADPEVIYVPVYDPQVIYVEEDYDDEAAAALVGFGVGVLVGVAFADDYCDWYEHTIFHYGYYGWADVDIHIDNAYVWRPGPGGVYDPRGFYDPRGALDPRGPLD
;
A
#
# COMPACT_ATOMS: atom_id res chain seq x y z
N MET A 1 6.75 -10.20 100.22
CA MET A 1 6.90 -10.95 98.97
C MET A 1 6.78 -9.92 97.80
N ARG A 2 7.84 -9.51 97.17
CA ARG A 2 7.91 -8.41 96.23
C ARG A 2 7.99 -9.02 94.86
N LEU A 3 7.00 -8.76 93.96
CA LEU A 3 7.02 -9.09 92.55
C LEU A 3 7.84 -8.06 91.84
N ARG A 4 8.84 -8.54 91.15
CA ARG A 4 9.73 -7.76 90.26
C ARG A 4 9.04 -7.62 88.90
N GLU A 5 8.73 -6.38 88.47
CA GLU A 5 8.31 -6.09 87.13
C GLU A 5 9.54 -6.15 86.15
N VAL A 6 9.41 -7.03 85.17
CA VAL A 6 10.39 -7.10 84.02
C VAL A 6 9.86 -6.19 82.93
N ARG A 7 10.50 -5.10 82.73
CA ARG A 7 10.28 -4.23 81.54
C ARG A 7 10.98 -4.79 80.35
N LEU A 8 10.25 -5.23 79.31
CA LEU A 8 10.75 -5.57 78.03
C LEU A 8 10.88 -4.28 77.17
N PRO A 9 12.01 -4.03 76.46
CA PRO A 9 12.12 -2.94 75.50
C PRO A 9 11.43 -3.31 74.21
N VAL A 10 10.50 -2.45 73.78
CA VAL A 10 9.84 -2.53 72.48
C VAL A 10 10.86 -2.14 71.40
N LEU A 11 11.36 -3.14 70.67
CA LEU A 11 12.15 -2.93 69.46
C LEU A 11 11.20 -2.59 68.32
N TYR A 12 11.17 -1.32 67.91
CA TYR A 12 10.53 -0.91 66.67
C TYR A 12 11.37 -1.42 65.49
N ALA A 13 10.92 -2.50 64.84
CA ALA A 13 11.43 -2.92 63.56
C ALA A 13 10.82 -2.04 62.49
N VAL A 14 11.55 -1.02 62.05
CA VAL A 14 11.23 -0.24 60.88
C VAL A 14 11.51 -1.10 59.65
N TRP A 15 10.45 -1.66 59.06
CA TRP A 15 10.51 -2.27 57.73
C TRP A 15 10.60 -1.14 56.68
N LEU A 16 11.80 -0.87 56.21
CA LEU A 16 12.02 -0.11 54.96
C LEU A 16 11.54 -0.98 53.80
N LEU A 17 10.32 -0.71 53.36
CA LEU A 17 9.83 -1.26 52.08
C LEU A 17 10.62 -0.58 50.95
N GLY A 18 11.69 -1.24 50.53
CA GLY A 18 12.40 -0.87 49.31
C GLY A 18 11.47 -1.13 48.12
N VAL A 19 10.83 -0.07 47.61
CA VAL A 19 10.18 -0.12 46.30
C VAL A 19 11.27 -0.31 45.27
N LEU A 20 11.45 -1.55 44.80
CA LEU A 20 12.26 -1.88 43.63
C LEU A 20 11.52 -1.27 42.44
N ILE A 21 11.90 -0.04 42.05
CA ILE A 21 11.53 0.52 40.75
C ILE A 21 12.26 -0.33 39.74
N ALA A 22 11.58 -1.33 39.19
CA ALA A 22 12.03 -2.01 37.99
C ALA A 22 12.24 -0.91 36.92
N PRO A 23 13.43 -0.84 36.27
CA PRO A 23 13.58 0.05 35.15
C PRO A 23 12.47 -0.34 34.16
N GLY A 24 11.55 0.60 33.89
CA GLY A 24 10.46 0.39 32.96
C GLY A 24 11.04 -0.19 31.69
N ALA A 25 10.50 -1.32 31.25
CA ALA A 25 10.66 -1.77 29.90
C ALA A 25 10.16 -0.61 29.04
N ILE A 26 11.10 0.20 28.53
CA ILE A 26 10.81 1.13 27.43
C ILE A 26 10.36 0.18 26.33
N ALA A 27 9.05 0.15 26.06
CA ALA A 27 8.55 -0.45 24.84
C ALA A 27 9.31 0.28 23.73
N GLN A 28 10.32 -0.39 23.16
CA GLN A 28 10.89 0.05 21.91
C GLN A 28 9.71 0.01 20.94
N SER A 29 9.20 1.19 20.58
CA SER A 29 8.40 1.31 19.38
C SER A 29 9.31 0.76 18.30
N GLU A 30 8.91 -0.35 17.71
CA GLU A 30 9.56 -0.92 16.54
C GLU A 30 9.36 0.13 15.45
N GLN A 31 10.31 1.06 15.36
CA GLN A 31 10.38 1.98 14.24
C GLN A 31 10.59 1.08 13.02
N ALA A 32 9.70 1.19 12.04
CA ALA A 32 9.89 0.53 10.76
C ALA A 32 11.32 0.81 10.30
N ALA A 33 12.08 -0.26 10.07
CA ALA A 33 13.44 -0.10 9.60
C ALA A 33 13.39 0.59 8.24
N ILE A 34 14.17 1.65 8.07
CA ILE A 34 14.35 2.28 6.77
C ILE A 34 15.12 1.28 5.91
N LEU A 35 14.50 0.86 4.82
CA LEU A 35 15.09 -0.08 3.86
C LEU A 35 16.05 0.65 2.93
N GLY A 36 17.11 -0.02 2.51
CA GLY A 36 18.02 0.47 1.48
C GLY A 36 17.48 0.24 0.07
N ASP A 37 18.14 0.84 -0.93
CA ASP A 37 17.68 0.83 -2.32
C ASP A 37 17.48 -0.58 -2.88
N GLU A 38 18.41 -1.52 -2.64
CA GLU A 38 18.30 -2.91 -3.12
C GLU A 38 17.15 -3.67 -2.44
N GLU A 39 16.92 -3.40 -1.14
CA GLU A 39 15.82 -4.00 -0.40
C GLU A 39 14.48 -3.48 -0.90
N LEU A 40 14.39 -2.17 -1.17
CA LEU A 40 13.20 -1.55 -1.76
C LEU A 40 12.90 -2.06 -3.16
N GLN A 41 13.91 -2.17 -4.02
CA GLN A 41 13.75 -2.73 -5.37
C GLN A 41 13.22 -4.17 -5.32
N THR A 42 13.77 -5.00 -4.43
CA THR A 42 13.27 -6.35 -4.20
C THR A 42 11.82 -6.35 -3.71
N LEU A 43 11.49 -5.45 -2.79
CA LEU A 43 10.15 -5.33 -2.22
C LEU A 43 9.11 -4.89 -3.26
N VAL A 44 9.44 -3.94 -4.13
CA VAL A 44 8.52 -3.43 -5.16
C VAL A 44 8.52 -4.27 -6.44
N GLY A 45 9.51 -5.13 -6.63
CA GLY A 45 9.67 -5.97 -7.83
C GLY A 45 8.37 -6.64 -8.29
N PRO A 46 7.56 -7.26 -7.41
CA PRO A 46 6.31 -7.92 -7.79
C PRO A 46 5.24 -7.02 -8.42
N ILE A 47 5.30 -5.71 -8.21
CA ILE A 47 4.28 -4.75 -8.64
C ILE A 47 4.82 -3.64 -9.54
N ALA A 48 6.13 -3.52 -9.70
CA ALA A 48 6.74 -2.38 -10.39
C ALA A 48 6.24 -2.19 -11.83
N LEU A 49 5.90 -3.28 -12.53
CA LEU A 49 5.37 -3.23 -13.91
C LEU A 49 3.84 -3.09 -13.99
N TYR A 50 3.15 -2.93 -12.87
CA TYR A 50 1.71 -2.67 -12.88
C TYR A 50 1.41 -1.28 -13.47
N PRO A 51 0.27 -1.11 -14.16
CA PRO A 51 -0.21 0.21 -14.56
C PRO A 51 -0.29 1.18 -13.39
N ASP A 52 -0.02 2.46 -13.66
CA ASP A 52 0.00 3.51 -12.63
C ASP A 52 -1.32 3.59 -11.85
N SER A 53 -2.45 3.38 -12.54
CA SER A 53 -3.77 3.35 -11.90
C SER A 53 -3.94 2.19 -10.89
N ILE A 54 -3.29 1.04 -11.12
CA ILE A 54 -3.30 -0.07 -10.15
C ILE A 54 -2.35 0.23 -8.99
N LEU A 55 -1.15 0.76 -9.27
CA LEU A 55 -0.21 1.15 -8.21
C LEU A 55 -0.79 2.21 -7.29
N ALA A 56 -1.56 3.15 -7.84
CA ALA A 56 -2.27 4.14 -7.04
C ALA A 56 -3.19 3.51 -5.99
N HIS A 57 -3.66 2.28 -6.19
CA HIS A 57 -4.44 1.54 -5.21
C HIS A 57 -3.62 0.55 -4.37
N VAL A 58 -2.70 -0.18 -4.98
CA VAL A 58 -1.89 -1.20 -4.27
C VAL A 58 -1.04 -0.58 -3.16
N LEU A 59 -0.38 0.55 -3.44
CA LEU A 59 0.49 1.20 -2.45
C LEU A 59 -0.28 1.66 -1.20
N PRO A 60 -1.40 2.40 -1.30
CA PRO A 60 -2.19 2.72 -0.12
C PRO A 60 -2.85 1.49 0.52
N ALA A 61 -3.37 0.53 -0.26
CA ALA A 61 -4.01 -0.67 0.28
C ALA A 61 -3.06 -1.49 1.15
N SER A 62 -1.77 -1.55 0.80
CA SER A 62 -0.75 -2.26 1.59
C SER A 62 -0.61 -1.72 3.01
N THR A 63 -0.99 -0.47 3.27
CA THR A 63 -0.98 0.13 4.60
C THR A 63 -2.12 -0.34 5.50
N ALA A 64 -3.11 -1.03 4.92
CA ALA A 64 -4.27 -1.59 5.62
C ALA A 64 -4.38 -3.11 5.41
N PRO A 65 -3.39 -3.92 5.84
CA PRO A 65 -3.32 -5.35 5.53
C PRO A 65 -4.52 -6.15 6.07
N ILE A 66 -5.17 -5.69 7.13
CA ILE A 66 -6.38 -6.34 7.66
C ILE A 66 -7.54 -6.16 6.68
N ASP A 67 -7.72 -4.97 6.13
CA ASP A 67 -8.75 -4.69 5.13
C ASP A 67 -8.54 -5.55 3.87
N VAL A 68 -7.27 -5.72 3.44
CA VAL A 68 -6.89 -6.59 2.32
C VAL A 68 -7.34 -8.04 2.57
N VAL A 69 -7.03 -8.59 3.76
CA VAL A 69 -7.44 -9.95 4.14
C VAL A 69 -8.96 -10.10 4.15
N GLU A 70 -9.67 -9.13 4.72
CA GLU A 70 -11.14 -9.15 4.77
C GLU A 70 -11.75 -9.06 3.36
N ALA A 71 -11.23 -8.18 2.51
CA ALA A 71 -11.68 -8.03 1.12
C ALA A 71 -11.40 -9.30 0.29
N ALA A 72 -10.25 -9.92 0.45
CA ALA A 72 -9.92 -11.17 -0.23
C ALA A 72 -10.85 -12.32 0.23
N ARG A 73 -11.21 -12.40 1.51
CA ARG A 73 -12.20 -13.36 2.03
C ARG A 73 -13.58 -13.09 1.45
N TYR A 74 -14.01 -11.84 1.42
CA TYR A 74 -15.26 -11.43 0.80
C TYR A 74 -15.33 -11.90 -0.66
N LEU A 75 -14.28 -11.68 -1.45
CA LEU A 75 -14.20 -12.14 -2.83
C LEU A 75 -14.31 -13.68 -2.95
N ARG A 76 -13.64 -14.45 -2.08
CA ARG A 76 -13.72 -15.92 -2.09
C ARG A 76 -15.13 -16.41 -1.77
N GLU A 77 -15.85 -15.75 -0.87
CA GLU A 77 -17.23 -16.05 -0.52
C GLU A 77 -18.23 -15.74 -1.65
N HIS A 78 -17.83 -14.86 -2.58
CA HIS A 78 -18.66 -14.42 -3.71
C HIS A 78 -18.13 -14.92 -5.08
N ASP A 79 -17.36 -16.01 -5.11
CA ASP A 79 -16.78 -16.60 -6.34
C ASP A 79 -15.96 -15.60 -7.17
N GLY A 80 -15.27 -14.66 -6.51
CA GLY A 80 -14.46 -13.63 -7.14
C GLY A 80 -15.27 -12.54 -7.86
N LYS A 81 -16.59 -12.50 -7.64
CA LYS A 81 -17.48 -11.52 -8.27
C LYS A 81 -18.03 -10.55 -7.24
N VAL A 82 -18.04 -9.31 -7.59
CA VAL A 82 -18.62 -8.25 -6.77
C VAL A 82 -19.71 -7.56 -7.60
N GLU A 83 -20.95 -7.73 -7.21
CA GLU A 83 -22.09 -7.05 -7.81
C GLU A 83 -22.28 -5.66 -7.17
N GLU A 84 -22.09 -5.58 -5.87
CA GLU A 84 -22.11 -4.34 -5.08
C GLU A 84 -20.91 -4.29 -4.14
N VAL A 85 -20.27 -3.13 -4.03
CA VAL A 85 -19.23 -2.92 -3.03
C VAL A 85 -19.86 -2.95 -1.65
N PRO A 86 -19.42 -3.81 -0.74
CA PRO A 86 -20.02 -3.91 0.60
C PRO A 86 -19.85 -2.58 1.35
N ASP A 87 -20.86 -2.22 2.14
CA ASP A 87 -20.81 -1.05 3.03
C ASP A 87 -20.02 -1.40 4.30
N VAL A 88 -18.70 -1.43 4.13
CA VAL A 88 -17.72 -1.72 5.17
C VAL A 88 -16.67 -0.62 5.22
N PRO A 89 -16.07 -0.36 6.39
CA PRO A 89 -15.12 0.74 6.58
C PRO A 89 -13.71 0.43 6.02
N TRP A 90 -13.61 -0.34 4.94
CA TRP A 90 -12.32 -0.60 4.31
C TRP A 90 -11.77 0.65 3.64
N LEU A 91 -10.44 0.70 3.57
CA LEU A 91 -9.76 1.76 2.84
C LEU A 91 -10.28 1.85 1.40
N PRO A 92 -10.56 3.04 0.86
CA PRO A 92 -11.06 3.19 -0.50
C PRO A 92 -10.22 2.45 -1.55
N SER A 93 -8.90 2.45 -1.40
CA SER A 93 -7.98 1.71 -2.28
C SER A 93 -8.23 0.19 -2.23
N VAL A 94 -8.50 -0.39 -1.07
CA VAL A 94 -8.86 -1.81 -0.93
C VAL A 94 -10.21 -2.09 -1.61
N ARG A 95 -11.19 -1.20 -1.44
CA ARG A 95 -12.49 -1.32 -2.11
C ARG A 95 -12.37 -1.25 -3.63
N ALA A 96 -11.51 -0.37 -4.15
CA ALA A 96 -11.22 -0.27 -5.58
C ALA A 96 -10.59 -1.56 -6.13
N LEU A 97 -9.69 -2.18 -5.37
CA LEU A 97 -9.05 -3.46 -5.73
C LEU A 97 -9.99 -4.67 -5.73
N LEU A 98 -11.21 -4.57 -5.22
CA LEU A 98 -12.23 -5.64 -5.39
C LEU A 98 -12.51 -5.96 -6.87
N ARG A 99 -12.24 -5.04 -7.79
CA ARG A 99 -12.35 -5.26 -9.24
C ARG A 99 -11.20 -6.12 -9.79
N PHE A 100 -10.12 -6.25 -9.03
CA PHE A 100 -8.92 -6.99 -9.37
C PHE A 100 -8.67 -8.12 -8.37
N PRO A 101 -9.50 -9.20 -8.40
CA PRO A 101 -9.40 -10.28 -7.44
C PRO A 101 -8.00 -10.89 -7.34
N GLU A 102 -7.31 -11.04 -8.47
CA GLU A 102 -5.96 -11.62 -8.54
C GLU A 102 -4.96 -10.77 -7.74
N VAL A 103 -5.06 -9.44 -7.82
CA VAL A 103 -4.19 -8.54 -7.04
C VAL A 103 -4.46 -8.69 -5.54
N LEU A 104 -5.74 -8.68 -5.14
CA LEU A 104 -6.11 -8.85 -3.73
C LEU A 104 -5.74 -10.24 -3.18
N TYR A 105 -5.88 -11.29 -4.00
CA TYR A 105 -5.46 -12.63 -3.59
C TYR A 105 -3.95 -12.71 -3.40
N THR A 106 -3.16 -12.15 -4.30
CA THR A 106 -1.70 -12.08 -4.15
C THR A 106 -1.32 -11.31 -2.88
N MET A 107 -1.95 -10.16 -2.62
CA MET A 107 -1.70 -9.37 -1.41
C MET A 107 -2.08 -10.13 -0.12
N ASP A 108 -3.14 -10.95 -0.13
CA ASP A 108 -3.57 -11.76 1.01
C ASP A 108 -2.69 -13.01 1.19
N GLU A 109 -2.33 -13.70 0.12
CA GLU A 109 -1.48 -14.88 0.15
C GLU A 109 -0.06 -14.52 0.61
N GLU A 110 0.47 -13.40 0.15
CA GLU A 110 1.76 -12.85 0.55
C GLU A 110 1.61 -11.73 1.59
N ILE A 111 0.82 -11.99 2.64
CA ILE A 111 0.46 -10.97 3.64
C ILE A 111 1.68 -10.36 4.35
N SER A 112 2.76 -11.10 4.51
CA SER A 112 4.00 -10.58 5.08
C SER A 112 4.63 -9.54 4.18
N TRP A 113 4.68 -9.81 2.88
CA TRP A 113 5.13 -8.86 1.87
C TRP A 113 4.24 -7.62 1.83
N THR A 114 2.91 -7.80 1.82
CA THR A 114 1.94 -6.69 1.85
C THR A 114 2.16 -5.77 3.05
N ARG A 115 2.37 -6.34 4.23
CA ARG A 115 2.67 -5.57 5.45
C ARG A 115 3.99 -4.81 5.33
N ASP A 116 5.03 -5.46 4.82
CA ASP A 116 6.36 -4.86 4.71
C ASP A 116 6.36 -3.74 3.66
N LEU A 117 5.63 -3.92 2.54
CA LEU A 117 5.36 -2.86 1.56
C LEU A 117 4.62 -1.68 2.20
N GLY A 118 3.54 -1.94 2.94
CA GLY A 118 2.78 -0.90 3.64
C GLY A 118 3.62 -0.14 4.65
N ALA A 119 4.49 -0.83 5.40
CA ALA A 119 5.42 -0.19 6.32
C ALA A 119 6.41 0.73 5.60
N ALA A 120 6.96 0.29 4.46
CA ALA A 120 7.85 1.08 3.62
C ALA A 120 7.13 2.30 3.04
N VAL A 121 5.91 2.13 2.50
CA VAL A 121 5.09 3.23 1.97
C VAL A 121 4.83 4.30 3.03
N VAL A 122 4.53 3.89 4.27
CA VAL A 122 4.30 4.84 5.38
C VAL A 122 5.57 5.56 5.80
N ALA A 123 6.70 4.84 5.86
CA ALA A 123 7.96 5.37 6.40
C ALA A 123 8.77 6.15 5.36
N GLN A 124 8.75 5.75 4.08
CA GLN A 124 9.64 6.21 3.02
C GLN A 124 8.99 6.15 1.62
N GLN A 125 7.79 6.77 1.47
CA GLN A 125 7.01 6.74 0.21
C GLN A 125 7.84 7.20 -0.99
N THR A 126 8.61 8.27 -0.86
CA THR A 126 9.48 8.78 -1.92
C THR A 126 10.43 7.70 -2.42
N ASP A 127 11.15 7.05 -1.52
CA ASP A 127 12.13 6.02 -1.87
C ASP A 127 11.46 4.78 -2.49
N VAL A 128 10.25 4.42 -2.02
CA VAL A 128 9.42 3.35 -2.64
C VAL A 128 9.08 3.69 -4.08
N MET A 129 8.65 4.92 -4.35
CA MET A 129 8.28 5.36 -5.70
C MET A 129 9.52 5.46 -6.61
N GLU A 130 10.65 5.91 -6.09
CA GLU A 130 11.93 5.91 -6.82
C GLU A 130 12.40 4.48 -7.12
N ALA A 131 12.26 3.55 -6.19
CA ALA A 131 12.57 2.14 -6.41
C ALA A 131 11.71 1.52 -7.52
N ILE A 132 10.41 1.84 -7.60
CA ILE A 132 9.54 1.40 -8.70
C ILE A 132 10.07 1.94 -10.03
N GLN A 133 10.44 3.21 -10.11
CA GLN A 133 10.99 3.80 -11.34
C GLN A 133 12.31 3.14 -11.74
N HIS A 134 13.17 2.82 -10.78
CA HIS A 134 14.41 2.11 -11.05
C HIS A 134 14.16 0.71 -11.65
N VAL A 135 13.23 -0.06 -11.06
CA VAL A 135 12.86 -1.40 -11.56
C VAL A 135 12.24 -1.32 -12.97
N ARG A 136 11.38 -0.32 -13.23
CA ARG A 136 10.82 -0.07 -14.56
C ARG A 136 11.91 0.23 -15.60
N LYS A 137 12.92 1.00 -15.20
CA LYS A 137 14.04 1.32 -16.08
C LYS A 137 14.85 0.07 -16.44
N LEU A 138 15.15 -0.78 -15.46
CA LEU A 138 15.81 -2.07 -15.71
C LEU A 138 14.98 -2.95 -16.66
N ALA A 139 13.65 -3.02 -16.44
CA ALA A 139 12.76 -3.81 -17.28
C ALA A 139 12.68 -3.25 -18.72
N GLU A 140 12.70 -1.94 -18.90
CA GLU A 140 12.73 -1.29 -20.22
C GLU A 140 14.06 -1.55 -20.93
N GLU A 141 15.18 -1.42 -20.23
CA GLU A 141 16.51 -1.70 -20.77
C GLU A 141 16.69 -3.18 -21.19
N CYS A 142 16.01 -4.12 -20.54
CA CYS A 142 16.02 -5.55 -20.89
C CYS A 142 14.94 -5.94 -21.92
N GLY A 143 14.14 -5.02 -22.43
CA GLY A 143 13.04 -5.32 -23.36
C GLY A 143 11.81 -5.98 -22.72
N LEU A 144 11.72 -6.04 -21.41
CA LEU A 144 10.58 -6.62 -20.69
C LEU A 144 9.39 -5.65 -20.50
N LEU A 145 9.62 -4.35 -20.77
CA LEU A 145 8.62 -3.32 -20.58
C LEU A 145 8.45 -2.51 -21.88
N ASP A 146 7.51 -2.94 -22.71
CA ASP A 146 7.20 -2.31 -23.99
C ASP A 146 5.73 -1.92 -24.12
N THR A 147 5.46 -0.97 -25.04
CA THR A 147 4.11 -0.65 -25.48
C THR A 147 3.55 -1.78 -26.33
N ASN A 148 2.33 -2.24 -25.97
CA ASN A 148 1.63 -3.29 -26.71
C ASN A 148 0.11 -3.03 -26.75
N GLU A 149 -0.68 -4.03 -27.18
CA GLU A 149 -2.14 -3.90 -27.27
C GLU A 149 -2.86 -3.75 -25.91
N LYS A 150 -2.18 -3.96 -24.80
CA LYS A 150 -2.75 -3.96 -23.44
C LYS A 150 -2.31 -2.76 -22.61
N GLN A 151 -1.10 -2.25 -22.88
CA GLN A 151 -0.52 -1.12 -22.17
C GLN A 151 0.26 -0.21 -23.07
N VAL A 152 0.36 1.06 -22.68
CA VAL A 152 1.23 2.05 -23.31
C VAL A 152 2.29 2.45 -22.29
N VAL A 153 3.56 2.27 -22.65
CA VAL A 153 4.71 2.73 -21.88
C VAL A 153 5.10 4.11 -22.39
N GLN A 154 5.07 5.09 -21.50
CA GLN A 154 5.40 6.48 -21.80
C GLN A 154 6.66 6.87 -21.04
N VAL A 155 7.72 7.22 -21.76
CA VAL A 155 8.97 7.68 -21.15
C VAL A 155 9.02 9.20 -21.27
N GLU A 156 8.94 9.89 -20.14
CA GLU A 156 9.02 11.34 -20.06
C GLU A 156 10.24 11.73 -19.20
N GLN A 157 11.29 12.24 -19.81
CA GLN A 157 12.58 12.50 -19.18
C GLN A 157 13.16 11.20 -18.57
N GLU A 158 13.14 11.07 -17.24
CA GLU A 158 13.61 9.89 -16.50
C GLU A 158 12.46 9.08 -15.86
N VAL A 159 11.21 9.48 -16.11
CA VAL A 159 10.01 8.85 -15.56
C VAL A 159 9.37 7.93 -16.58
N ILE A 160 9.11 6.71 -16.20
CA ILE A 160 8.40 5.70 -16.98
C ILE A 160 6.99 5.55 -16.41
N LYS A 161 5.98 5.89 -17.21
CA LYS A 161 4.56 5.72 -16.90
C LYS A 161 4.01 4.53 -17.66
N ILE A 162 3.17 3.74 -17.00
CA ILE A 162 2.47 2.62 -17.62
C ILE A 162 0.97 2.93 -17.51
N VAL A 163 0.35 3.13 -18.68
CA VAL A 163 -1.08 3.41 -18.76
C VAL A 163 -1.79 2.35 -19.59
N PRO A 164 -3.09 2.09 -19.36
CA PRO A 164 -3.86 1.17 -20.20
C PRO A 164 -3.87 1.63 -21.67
N ALA A 165 -3.78 0.69 -22.62
CA ALA A 165 -3.93 1.00 -24.04
C ALA A 165 -5.38 1.37 -24.39
N ASP A 166 -6.35 0.77 -23.71
CA ASP A 166 -7.75 1.14 -23.71
C ASP A 166 -8.11 1.70 -22.32
N PRO A 167 -8.54 2.95 -22.20
CA PRO A 167 -8.84 3.57 -20.91
C PRO A 167 -9.98 2.88 -20.12
N GLU A 168 -10.80 2.05 -20.78
CA GLU A 168 -11.88 1.31 -20.14
C GLU A 168 -11.46 -0.11 -19.69
N VAL A 169 -10.26 -0.59 -20.09
CA VAL A 169 -9.82 -1.95 -19.81
C VAL A 169 -8.40 -1.98 -19.25
N ILE A 170 -8.27 -2.43 -18.03
CA ILE A 170 -6.95 -2.58 -17.40
C ILE A 170 -6.55 -4.06 -17.40
N TYR A 171 -5.32 -4.31 -17.82
CA TYR A 171 -4.64 -5.60 -17.74
C TYR A 171 -3.54 -5.53 -16.69
N VAL A 172 -3.56 -6.43 -15.73
CA VAL A 172 -2.48 -6.55 -14.74
C VAL A 172 -1.42 -7.49 -15.31
N PRO A 173 -0.15 -7.09 -15.40
CA PRO A 173 0.91 -7.99 -15.86
C PRO A 173 1.17 -9.09 -14.83
N VAL A 174 1.56 -10.27 -15.33
CA VAL A 174 1.94 -11.45 -14.56
C VAL A 174 3.36 -11.83 -14.98
N TYR A 175 4.30 -11.74 -14.07
CA TYR A 175 5.72 -11.98 -14.33
C TYR A 175 6.45 -12.45 -13.07
N ASP A 176 7.59 -13.10 -13.25
CA ASP A 176 8.52 -13.36 -12.16
C ASP A 176 9.43 -12.15 -12.00
N PRO A 177 9.43 -11.45 -10.85
CA PRO A 177 10.29 -10.27 -10.65
C PRO A 177 11.79 -10.57 -10.85
N GLN A 178 12.21 -11.81 -10.69
CA GLN A 178 13.63 -12.19 -10.84
C GLN A 178 14.14 -12.00 -12.27
N VAL A 179 13.27 -12.09 -13.29
CA VAL A 179 13.69 -11.93 -14.68
C VAL A 179 14.18 -10.52 -15.00
N ILE A 180 13.75 -9.52 -14.23
CA ILE A 180 14.16 -8.11 -14.41
C ILE A 180 15.64 -7.91 -14.03
N TYR A 181 16.19 -8.77 -13.16
CA TYR A 181 17.56 -8.65 -12.66
C TYR A 181 18.56 -9.55 -13.40
N VAL A 182 18.11 -10.21 -14.46
CA VAL A 182 19.00 -11.01 -15.31
C VAL A 182 19.54 -10.08 -16.41
N GLU A 183 20.87 -10.03 -16.56
CA GLU A 183 21.53 -9.26 -17.63
C GLU A 183 21.38 -9.99 -18.98
N GLU A 184 20.15 -10.10 -19.47
CA GLU A 184 19.81 -10.64 -20.78
C GLU A 184 18.98 -9.60 -21.54
N ASP A 185 19.28 -9.46 -22.83
CA ASP A 185 18.52 -8.61 -23.76
C ASP A 185 17.47 -9.48 -24.44
N TYR A 186 16.23 -9.30 -24.08
CA TYR A 186 15.12 -10.12 -24.58
C TYR A 186 14.56 -9.52 -25.86
N ASP A 187 14.38 -10.37 -26.90
CA ASP A 187 13.59 -9.98 -28.05
C ASP A 187 12.07 -10.03 -27.71
N ASP A 188 11.24 -9.44 -28.58
CA ASP A 188 9.78 -9.30 -28.36
C ASP A 188 9.10 -10.65 -28.05
N GLU A 189 9.56 -11.76 -28.64
CA GLU A 189 8.97 -13.09 -28.43
C GLU A 189 9.38 -13.65 -27.07
N ALA A 190 10.64 -13.48 -26.67
CA ALA A 190 11.15 -13.90 -25.37
C ALA A 190 10.54 -13.06 -24.25
N ALA A 191 10.46 -11.75 -24.41
CA ALA A 191 9.83 -10.85 -23.46
C ALA A 191 8.33 -11.18 -23.24
N ALA A 192 7.58 -11.43 -24.32
CA ALA A 192 6.18 -11.83 -24.24
C ALA A 192 5.97 -13.19 -23.55
N ALA A 193 6.99 -14.05 -23.54
CA ALA A 193 6.95 -15.31 -22.81
C ALA A 193 7.21 -15.13 -21.31
N LEU A 194 7.91 -14.07 -20.91
CA LEU A 194 8.30 -13.79 -19.53
C LEU A 194 7.32 -12.84 -18.83
N VAL A 195 6.71 -11.92 -19.59
CA VAL A 195 5.71 -10.98 -19.07
C VAL A 195 4.36 -11.28 -19.71
N GLY A 196 3.55 -12.06 -19.03
CA GLY A 196 2.16 -12.33 -19.40
C GLY A 196 1.23 -11.23 -18.88
N PHE A 197 -0.06 -11.39 -19.20
CA PHE A 197 -1.10 -10.50 -18.68
C PHE A 197 -2.30 -11.32 -18.24
N GLY A 198 -2.89 -10.93 -17.11
CA GLY A 198 -4.17 -11.48 -16.64
C GLY A 198 -5.34 -11.13 -17.56
N VAL A 199 -6.54 -11.46 -17.13
CA VAL A 199 -7.77 -11.11 -17.86
C VAL A 199 -7.98 -9.60 -17.78
N GLY A 200 -8.36 -8.98 -18.89
CA GLY A 200 -8.70 -7.56 -18.93
C GLY A 200 -9.91 -7.26 -18.06
N VAL A 201 -9.79 -6.28 -17.19
CA VAL A 201 -10.85 -5.85 -16.28
C VAL A 201 -11.47 -4.57 -16.79
N LEU A 202 -12.79 -4.60 -17.04
CA LEU A 202 -13.54 -3.40 -17.39
C LEU A 202 -13.62 -2.47 -16.18
N VAL A 203 -13.13 -1.26 -16.35
CA VAL A 203 -13.16 -0.20 -15.34
C VAL A 203 -13.85 1.01 -15.92
N GLY A 204 -14.40 1.87 -15.07
CA GLY A 204 -14.84 3.18 -15.54
C GLY A 204 -13.63 4.06 -15.87
N VAL A 205 -13.81 5.01 -16.80
CA VAL A 205 -12.75 5.97 -17.21
C VAL A 205 -12.06 6.61 -16.00
N ALA A 206 -12.81 6.90 -14.97
CA ALA A 206 -12.29 7.48 -13.74
C ALA A 206 -11.27 6.63 -12.98
N PHE A 207 -11.39 5.31 -13.06
CA PHE A 207 -10.39 4.43 -12.45
C PHE A 207 -9.07 4.47 -13.23
N ALA A 208 -9.16 4.62 -14.54
CA ALA A 208 -7.98 4.76 -15.39
C ALA A 208 -7.27 6.12 -15.19
N ASP A 209 -7.99 7.11 -14.66
CA ASP A 209 -7.45 8.43 -14.35
C ASP A 209 -6.75 8.51 -12.97
N ASP A 210 -6.83 7.45 -12.15
CA ASP A 210 -6.00 7.37 -10.95
C ASP A 210 -4.55 7.13 -11.33
N TYR A 211 -3.64 7.85 -10.70
CA TYR A 211 -2.24 7.79 -11.07
C TYR A 211 -1.29 8.11 -9.91
N CYS A 212 -0.04 7.73 -10.11
CA CYS A 212 1.07 8.16 -9.30
C CYS A 212 1.73 9.40 -9.93
N ASP A 213 1.85 10.48 -9.21
CA ASP A 213 2.71 11.60 -9.60
C ASP A 213 4.15 11.26 -9.21
N TRP A 214 4.91 10.82 -10.18
CA TRP A 214 6.29 10.39 -10.01
C TRP A 214 7.26 11.53 -9.73
N TYR A 215 6.91 12.77 -10.06
CA TYR A 215 7.75 13.95 -9.80
C TYR A 215 7.55 14.47 -8.37
N GLU A 216 6.29 14.52 -7.92
CA GLU A 216 5.95 14.98 -6.58
C GLU A 216 5.88 13.82 -5.57
N HIS A 217 6.12 12.58 -6.02
CA HIS A 217 6.03 11.34 -5.23
C HIS A 217 4.71 11.25 -4.45
N THR A 218 3.61 11.53 -5.13
CA THR A 218 2.27 11.52 -4.56
C THR A 218 1.33 10.61 -5.34
N ILE A 219 0.25 10.18 -4.70
CA ILE A 219 -0.73 9.28 -5.27
C ILE A 219 -2.07 10.00 -5.33
N PHE A 220 -2.67 10.02 -6.53
CA PHE A 220 -3.93 10.68 -6.80
C PHE A 220 -5.03 9.67 -7.06
N HIS A 221 -6.18 9.88 -6.41
CA HIS A 221 -7.43 9.17 -6.64
C HIS A 221 -8.51 10.15 -7.08
N TYR A 222 -9.15 9.85 -8.20
CA TYR A 222 -10.29 10.60 -8.70
C TYR A 222 -11.59 9.94 -8.26
N GLY A 223 -12.20 10.47 -7.20
CA GLY A 223 -13.57 10.17 -6.82
C GLY A 223 -13.78 8.94 -5.93
N TYR A 224 -15.04 8.80 -5.52
CA TYR A 224 -15.54 7.65 -4.79
C TYR A 224 -16.04 6.60 -5.77
N TYR A 225 -15.47 5.41 -5.73
CA TYR A 225 -15.85 4.32 -6.63
C TYR A 225 -17.18 3.68 -6.21
N GLY A 226 -18.29 4.27 -6.65
CA GLY A 226 -19.57 3.58 -6.70
C GLY A 226 -19.62 2.64 -7.91
N TRP A 227 -20.29 1.50 -7.79
CA TRP A 227 -20.50 0.58 -8.90
C TRP A 227 -21.58 1.05 -9.89
N ALA A 228 -22.33 2.07 -9.55
CA ALA A 228 -23.38 2.65 -10.37
C ALA A 228 -23.11 4.13 -10.60
N ASP A 229 -23.15 4.52 -11.86
CA ASP A 229 -23.14 5.89 -12.38
C ASP A 229 -22.01 6.78 -11.87
N VAL A 230 -20.93 6.74 -12.63
CA VAL A 230 -19.78 7.59 -12.42
C VAL A 230 -20.05 8.98 -13.00
N ASP A 231 -20.84 9.78 -12.30
CA ASP A 231 -20.79 11.23 -12.45
C ASP A 231 -19.61 11.75 -11.64
N ILE A 232 -18.41 11.67 -12.22
CA ILE A 232 -17.21 12.19 -11.59
C ILE A 232 -17.16 13.69 -11.83
N HIS A 233 -17.43 14.41 -10.79
CA HIS A 233 -17.02 15.81 -10.75
C HIS A 233 -15.50 15.84 -10.53
N ILE A 234 -14.78 16.32 -11.55
CA ILE A 234 -13.31 16.50 -11.60
C ILE A 234 -12.78 17.33 -10.41
N ASP A 235 -13.65 17.97 -9.66
CA ASP A 235 -13.31 18.83 -8.51
C ASP A 235 -12.92 18.06 -7.24
N ASN A 236 -12.96 16.72 -7.21
CA ASN A 236 -12.70 15.90 -6.04
C ASN A 236 -11.50 14.95 -6.22
N ALA A 237 -10.39 15.46 -6.74
CA ALA A 237 -9.13 14.74 -6.69
C ALA A 237 -8.57 14.75 -5.25
N TYR A 238 -8.24 13.60 -4.72
CA TYR A 238 -7.63 13.46 -3.40
C TYR A 238 -6.19 13.00 -3.53
N VAL A 239 -5.31 13.67 -2.81
CA VAL A 239 -3.91 13.22 -2.67
C VAL A 239 -3.84 12.31 -1.45
N TRP A 240 -3.54 11.04 -1.68
CA TRP A 240 -3.26 10.14 -0.58
C TRP A 240 -1.86 10.43 0.00
N ARG A 241 -1.78 10.59 1.30
CA ARG A 241 -0.53 10.71 2.05
C ARG A 241 -0.61 9.87 3.31
N PRO A 242 0.48 9.20 3.72
CA PRO A 242 0.53 8.54 5.01
C PRO A 242 0.27 9.55 6.12
N GLY A 243 -0.61 9.21 7.07
CA GLY A 243 -0.85 10.05 8.24
C GLY A 243 0.39 10.17 9.11
N PRO A 244 0.57 11.28 9.86
CA PRO A 244 1.67 11.44 10.80
C PRO A 244 1.61 10.34 11.88
N GLY A 245 2.69 9.57 11.99
CA GLY A 245 2.81 8.48 12.96
C GLY A 245 2.27 7.12 12.49
N GLY A 246 2.02 6.93 11.19
CA GLY A 246 1.57 5.65 10.65
C GLY A 246 0.17 5.23 11.11
N VAL A 247 -0.60 6.13 11.72
CA VAL A 247 -1.98 5.87 12.12
C VAL A 247 -2.88 6.19 10.93
N TYR A 248 -3.60 5.17 10.47
CA TYR A 248 -4.67 5.32 9.50
C TYR A 248 -5.70 6.35 10.00
N ASP A 249 -5.87 7.44 9.28
CA ASP A 249 -7.04 8.31 9.40
C ASP A 249 -8.07 7.83 8.36
N PRO A 250 -9.18 7.21 8.76
CA PRO A 250 -10.23 6.79 7.82
C PRO A 250 -10.85 7.95 7.04
N ARG A 251 -10.50 9.18 7.36
CA ARG A 251 -10.87 10.39 6.65
C ARG A 251 -9.68 11.01 5.90
N GLY A 252 -8.56 10.26 5.79
CA GLY A 252 -7.24 10.69 5.33
C GLY A 252 -7.14 11.17 3.89
N PHE A 253 -8.18 11.76 3.38
CA PHE A 253 -8.20 12.46 2.10
C PHE A 253 -7.78 13.92 2.34
N TYR A 254 -6.64 14.27 1.77
CA TYR A 254 -6.16 15.64 1.80
C TYR A 254 -6.75 16.42 0.62
N ASP A 255 -7.51 17.47 0.87
CA ASP A 255 -7.87 18.44 -0.16
C ASP A 255 -6.60 19.19 -0.58
N PRO A 256 -6.16 19.10 -1.86
CA PRO A 256 -4.98 19.83 -2.35
C PRO A 256 -5.10 21.35 -2.18
N ARG A 257 -6.28 21.88 -1.90
CA ARG A 257 -6.51 23.28 -1.56
C ARG A 257 -6.15 23.65 -0.12
N GLY A 258 -5.59 22.70 0.67
CA GLY A 258 -4.89 22.99 1.92
C GLY A 258 -5.75 23.14 3.17
N ALA A 259 -6.99 22.72 3.14
CA ALA A 259 -7.83 22.67 4.33
C ALA A 259 -8.19 21.22 4.68
N LEU A 260 -7.71 20.74 5.82
CA LEU A 260 -8.41 19.66 6.52
C LEU A 260 -9.79 20.23 6.88
N ASP A 261 -10.81 19.94 6.08
CA ASP A 261 -12.18 20.23 6.52
C ASP A 261 -12.62 19.11 7.50
N PRO A 262 -12.71 19.41 8.80
CA PRO A 262 -13.10 18.42 9.80
C PRO A 262 -14.56 17.98 9.66
N ARG A 263 -15.29 18.45 8.65
CA ARG A 263 -16.71 18.21 8.45
C ARG A 263 -17.02 17.19 7.35
N GLY A 264 -15.99 16.64 6.67
CA GLY A 264 -16.19 15.73 5.55
C GLY A 264 -16.63 16.45 4.26
N PRO A 265 -16.88 15.71 3.16
CA PRO A 265 -17.40 16.30 1.94
C PRO A 265 -18.71 17.05 2.24
N LEU A 266 -18.80 18.26 1.75
CA LEU A 266 -20.04 19.03 1.83
C LEU A 266 -21.09 18.34 0.95
N ASP A 267 -22.25 18.06 1.54
CA ASP A 267 -23.46 17.57 0.85
C ASP A 267 -23.85 18.46 -0.36
#